data_2c1477ef4bc3b9d9194d1f36c4cf5bc9
#
_entry.id   2c1477ef4bc3b9d9194d1f36c4cf5bc9
#
_cell.length_a   1.000
_cell.length_b   1.000
_cell.length_c   1.000
_cell.angle_alpha   90.00
_cell.angle_beta   90.00
_cell.angle_gamma   90.00
#
_symmetry.space_group_name_H-M   'P 1'
#
loop_
_entity.id
_entity.type
_entity.pdbx_description
1 polymer ?
#
loop_
_entity_poly.entity_id
_entity_poly.type
_entity_poly.pdbx_seq_one_letter_code
_entity_poly.pdbx_strand_id
1 'polypeptide(L)'
;MFSHNKRLQYTVRVDECNPGLANLMLEQFGGPQGELAAACRYFSQFLAEDDPGRKDMLIDIATEELSHLEVIGTIVAMLNKGAKGRIAEGTNSAADLYREISGGGNDSHVTQVLFGGGPAFTNSAGVPWSAAYVDTIGEPTADLRSNIAAEARAKIVYERLINCTNDPGVKEALGFLMTREIAHQQSFEKALYSIQPNFPVGKLPGMPEFTNVYFNMSSGEGDLRGPWNNEPTFEYREGEPAVDGGDGLATVDVDEKSLELVNRAATRLQSDPKSDPVTGAMLGMENGTHGLSGNGKAAAASSPLGARIQAKSQKSPPSRRS
;
A
#
# COMPACT_ATOMS: atom_id res chain seq x y z
N MET A 1 -30.71 -7.41 -4.36
CA MET A 1 -31.40 -6.36 -3.60
C MET A 1 -30.85 -6.41 -2.20
N PHE A 2 -30.27 -5.31 -1.71
CA PHE A 2 -29.85 -5.21 -0.32
C PHE A 2 -31.06 -4.88 0.57
N SER A 3 -31.14 -5.55 1.72
CA SER A 3 -32.10 -5.21 2.74
C SER A 3 -31.37 -5.06 4.08
N HIS A 4 -31.67 -3.97 4.78
CA HIS A 4 -31.07 -3.66 6.06
C HIS A 4 -31.98 -4.14 7.21
N ASN A 5 -31.43 -4.87 8.15
CA ASN A 5 -32.09 -5.19 9.42
C ASN A 5 -31.88 -4.00 10.36
N LYS A 6 -32.97 -3.45 10.93
CA LYS A 6 -32.95 -2.30 11.85
C LYS A 6 -32.34 -2.61 13.23
N ARG A 7 -31.53 -3.64 13.34
CA ARG A 7 -30.80 -4.06 14.54
C ARG A 7 -29.33 -4.18 14.20
N LEU A 8 -28.49 -3.60 15.05
CA LEU A 8 -27.05 -3.84 14.99
C LEU A 8 -26.76 -5.34 15.16
N GLN A 9 -25.75 -5.84 14.48
CA GLN A 9 -25.26 -7.21 14.66
C GLN A 9 -24.77 -7.45 16.10
N TYR A 10 -24.24 -6.40 16.74
CA TYR A 10 -23.87 -6.41 18.15
C TYR A 10 -24.32 -5.14 18.84
N THR A 11 -24.87 -5.27 20.07
CA THR A 11 -25.35 -4.11 20.83
C THR A 11 -24.19 -3.22 21.27
N VAL A 12 -24.24 -1.94 20.91
CA VAL A 12 -23.27 -0.94 21.34
C VAL A 12 -23.70 -0.29 22.65
N ARG A 13 -22.78 -0.22 23.61
CA ARG A 13 -22.90 0.52 24.86
C ARG A 13 -21.65 1.38 25.03
N VAL A 14 -21.84 2.61 25.48
CA VAL A 14 -20.76 3.57 25.75
C VAL A 14 -21.11 4.28 27.06
N ASP A 15 -20.21 4.22 28.02
CA ASP A 15 -20.46 4.77 29.36
C ASP A 15 -20.37 6.29 29.37
N GLU A 16 -19.40 6.88 28.66
CA GLU A 16 -19.17 8.33 28.66
C GLU A 16 -18.67 8.88 27.33
N CYS A 17 -18.87 10.19 27.16
CA CYS A 17 -18.36 10.92 25.99
C CYS A 17 -16.83 10.95 26.00
N ASN A 18 -16.21 10.41 24.91
CA ASN A 18 -14.77 10.39 24.71
C ASN A 18 -14.42 10.62 23.22
N PRO A 19 -14.36 11.88 22.78
CA PRO A 19 -14.07 12.21 21.38
C PRO A 19 -12.66 11.80 20.90
N GLY A 20 -11.70 11.73 21.80
CA GLY A 20 -10.36 11.22 21.48
C GLY A 20 -10.39 9.74 21.10
N LEU A 21 -11.12 8.94 21.87
CA LEU A 21 -11.35 7.52 21.54
C LEU A 21 -12.16 7.37 20.25
N ALA A 22 -13.20 8.22 20.07
CA ALA A 22 -13.99 8.23 18.83
C ALA A 22 -13.10 8.45 17.59
N ASN A 23 -12.13 9.35 17.68
CA ASN A 23 -11.16 9.55 16.60
C ASN A 23 -10.33 8.30 16.33
N LEU A 24 -9.86 7.59 17.36
CA LEU A 24 -9.10 6.35 17.16
C LEU A 24 -9.93 5.26 16.48
N MET A 25 -11.24 5.17 16.77
CA MET A 25 -12.14 4.22 16.13
C MET A 25 -12.27 4.43 14.62
N LEU A 26 -11.93 5.62 14.09
CA LEU A 26 -11.95 5.89 12.66
C LEU A 26 -10.94 5.03 11.87
N GLU A 27 -9.91 4.45 12.52
CA GLU A 27 -9.05 3.45 11.87
C GLU A 27 -9.84 2.25 11.33
N GLN A 28 -10.86 1.80 12.07
CA GLN A 28 -11.73 0.70 11.66
C GLN A 28 -12.96 1.17 10.88
N PHE A 29 -13.23 2.47 10.81
CA PHE A 29 -14.34 3.01 10.00
C PHE A 29 -13.87 3.36 8.57
N GLY A 30 -12.96 4.30 8.44
CA GLY A 30 -12.50 4.85 7.16
C GLY A 30 -11.02 4.64 6.88
N GLY A 31 -10.31 3.87 7.70
CA GLY A 31 -8.91 3.54 7.50
C GLY A 31 -8.67 2.40 6.50
N PRO A 32 -7.41 2.17 6.10
CA PRO A 32 -7.06 1.16 5.10
C PRO A 32 -7.28 -0.29 5.57
N GLN A 33 -7.37 -0.51 6.88
CA GLN A 33 -7.65 -1.82 7.49
C GLN A 33 -9.07 -1.87 8.07
N GLY A 34 -9.90 -0.87 7.77
CA GLY A 34 -11.23 -0.72 8.34
C GLY A 34 -12.33 -1.38 7.50
N GLU A 35 -13.50 -1.46 8.10
CA GLU A 35 -14.67 -2.20 7.60
C GLU A 35 -15.16 -1.73 6.23
N LEU A 36 -15.07 -0.41 5.95
CA LEU A 36 -15.47 0.11 4.63
C LEU A 36 -14.55 -0.42 3.52
N ALA A 37 -13.25 -0.50 3.79
CA ALA A 37 -12.28 -1.01 2.82
C ALA A 37 -12.48 -2.52 2.59
N ALA A 38 -12.75 -3.28 3.66
CA ALA A 38 -13.04 -4.71 3.62
C ALA A 38 -14.33 -4.99 2.82
N ALA A 39 -15.43 -4.35 3.20
CA ALA A 39 -16.72 -4.50 2.51
C ALA A 39 -16.62 -4.21 1.00
N CYS A 40 -15.98 -3.09 0.62
CA CYS A 40 -15.82 -2.72 -0.79
C CYS A 40 -14.91 -3.70 -1.54
N ARG A 41 -13.87 -4.23 -0.90
CA ARG A 41 -12.95 -5.21 -1.48
C ARG A 41 -13.68 -6.52 -1.79
N TYR A 42 -14.35 -7.10 -0.83
CA TYR A 42 -15.05 -8.39 -1.00
C TYR A 42 -16.24 -8.26 -1.94
N PHE A 43 -16.94 -7.12 -1.91
CA PHE A 43 -18.00 -6.83 -2.86
C PHE A 43 -17.46 -6.73 -4.31
N SER A 44 -16.32 -6.09 -4.52
CA SER A 44 -15.69 -6.01 -5.86
C SER A 44 -15.27 -7.38 -6.36
N GLN A 45 -14.63 -8.17 -5.50
CA GLN A 45 -14.20 -9.53 -5.82
C GLN A 45 -15.41 -10.45 -6.11
N PHE A 46 -16.50 -10.32 -5.34
CA PHE A 46 -17.75 -11.03 -5.59
C PHE A 46 -18.27 -10.87 -7.02
N LEU A 47 -18.20 -9.66 -7.56
CA LEU A 47 -18.67 -9.39 -8.92
C LEU A 47 -17.82 -10.07 -10.00
N ALA A 48 -16.54 -10.30 -9.72
CA ALA A 48 -15.56 -10.88 -10.63
C ALA A 48 -15.36 -12.40 -10.43
N GLU A 49 -15.85 -12.98 -9.33
CA GLU A 49 -15.66 -14.40 -9.01
C GLU A 49 -16.59 -15.30 -9.83
N ASP A 50 -16.05 -16.31 -10.47
CA ASP A 50 -16.78 -17.27 -11.31
C ASP A 50 -17.28 -18.49 -10.53
N ASP A 51 -16.56 -18.91 -9.48
CA ASP A 51 -16.98 -20.04 -8.65
C ASP A 51 -18.17 -19.65 -7.77
N PRO A 52 -19.31 -20.33 -7.88
CA PRO A 52 -20.52 -19.92 -7.17
C PRO A 52 -20.40 -20.01 -5.64
N GLY A 53 -19.61 -20.93 -5.12
CA GLY A 53 -19.43 -21.07 -3.66
C GLY A 53 -18.55 -19.96 -3.09
N ARG A 54 -17.43 -19.63 -3.75
CA ARG A 54 -16.59 -18.51 -3.34
C ARG A 54 -17.31 -17.16 -3.55
N LYS A 55 -18.08 -17.05 -4.62
CA LYS A 55 -18.91 -15.88 -4.89
C LYS A 55 -19.92 -15.63 -3.77
N ASP A 56 -20.62 -16.66 -3.31
CA ASP A 56 -21.57 -16.60 -2.21
C ASP A 56 -20.87 -16.18 -0.90
N MET A 57 -19.77 -16.83 -0.55
CA MET A 57 -18.95 -16.49 0.61
C MET A 57 -18.48 -15.02 0.59
N LEU A 58 -18.04 -14.52 -0.56
CA LEU A 58 -17.55 -13.13 -0.68
C LEU A 58 -18.65 -12.10 -0.42
N ILE A 59 -19.89 -12.34 -0.93
CA ILE A 59 -20.97 -11.40 -0.69
C ILE A 59 -21.50 -11.48 0.73
N ASP A 60 -21.51 -12.67 1.33
CA ASP A 60 -21.90 -12.86 2.73
C ASP A 60 -20.97 -12.09 3.65
N ILE A 61 -19.65 -12.26 3.48
CA ILE A 61 -18.65 -11.55 4.29
C ILE A 61 -18.71 -10.04 4.00
N ALA A 62 -18.80 -9.60 2.73
CA ALA A 62 -18.93 -8.18 2.39
C ALA A 62 -20.14 -7.52 3.06
N THR A 63 -21.24 -8.25 3.18
CA THR A 63 -22.45 -7.78 3.86
C THR A 63 -22.27 -7.73 5.38
N GLU A 64 -21.55 -8.69 5.94
CA GLU A 64 -21.21 -8.69 7.37
C GLU A 64 -20.28 -7.52 7.71
N GLU A 65 -19.29 -7.18 6.85
CA GLU A 65 -18.42 -6.01 7.03
C GLU A 65 -19.19 -4.68 7.02
N LEU A 66 -20.27 -4.56 6.25
CA LEU A 66 -21.17 -3.41 6.35
C LEU A 66 -21.88 -3.35 7.71
N SER A 67 -22.19 -4.50 8.31
CA SER A 67 -22.76 -4.57 9.65
C SER A 67 -21.73 -4.19 10.72
N HIS A 68 -20.48 -4.58 10.55
CA HIS A 68 -19.36 -4.15 11.40
C HIS A 68 -19.14 -2.64 11.29
N LEU A 69 -19.16 -2.10 10.06
CA LEU A 69 -19.08 -0.65 9.82
C LEU A 69 -20.18 0.11 10.58
N GLU A 70 -21.40 -0.42 10.60
CA GLU A 70 -22.52 0.16 11.36
C GLU A 70 -22.24 0.13 12.87
N VAL A 71 -21.70 -0.95 13.41
CA VAL A 71 -21.31 -1.06 14.82
C VAL A 71 -20.23 -0.03 15.18
N ILE A 72 -19.16 0.06 14.40
CA ILE A 72 -18.08 1.04 14.61
C ILE A 72 -18.59 2.46 14.49
N GLY A 73 -19.39 2.75 13.45
CA GLY A 73 -20.00 4.07 13.26
C GLY A 73 -20.89 4.47 14.43
N THR A 74 -21.62 3.52 15.01
CA THR A 74 -22.45 3.72 16.20
C THR A 74 -21.59 4.02 17.44
N ILE A 75 -20.49 3.29 17.65
CA ILE A 75 -19.52 3.57 18.72
C ILE A 75 -19.00 5.00 18.60
N VAL A 76 -18.54 5.41 17.42
CA VAL A 76 -18.05 6.77 17.16
C VAL A 76 -19.11 7.82 17.48
N ALA A 77 -20.34 7.62 17.01
CA ALA A 77 -21.44 8.54 17.27
C ALA A 77 -21.77 8.66 18.77
N MET A 78 -21.78 7.55 19.50
CA MET A 78 -22.05 7.55 20.93
C MET A 78 -20.91 8.17 21.75
N LEU A 79 -19.65 7.91 21.41
CA LEU A 79 -18.48 8.52 22.04
C LEU A 79 -18.45 10.04 21.85
N ASN A 80 -18.98 10.55 20.75
CA ASN A 80 -19.11 11.99 20.47
C ASN A 80 -20.35 12.64 21.06
N LYS A 81 -21.27 11.87 21.65
CA LYS A 81 -22.53 12.39 22.15
C LYS A 81 -22.32 13.34 23.34
N GLY A 82 -22.72 14.60 23.17
CA GLY A 82 -22.53 15.62 24.17
C GLY A 82 -21.27 16.48 23.99
N ALA A 83 -20.32 16.12 23.15
CA ALA A 83 -19.09 16.88 22.89
C ALA A 83 -19.41 18.32 22.43
N LYS A 84 -20.38 18.49 21.52
CA LYS A 84 -20.82 19.81 21.02
C LYS A 84 -21.39 20.69 22.14
N GLY A 85 -22.17 20.14 23.07
CA GLY A 85 -22.68 20.87 24.23
C GLY A 85 -21.57 21.36 25.15
N ARG A 86 -20.60 20.51 25.44
CA ARG A 86 -19.41 20.86 26.25
C ARG A 86 -18.60 22.00 25.62
N ILE A 87 -18.49 22.05 24.29
CA ILE A 87 -17.85 23.18 23.59
C ILE A 87 -18.67 24.48 23.75
N ALA A 88 -20.00 24.38 23.58
CA ALA A 88 -20.89 25.55 23.66
C ALA A 88 -20.98 26.13 25.08
N GLU A 89 -20.84 25.30 26.11
CA GLU A 89 -20.86 25.71 27.51
C GLU A 89 -19.57 26.42 27.99
N GLY A 90 -18.58 26.54 27.12
CA GLY A 90 -17.37 27.30 27.41
C GLY A 90 -16.56 26.71 28.57
N THR A 91 -16.48 25.41 28.67
CA THR A 91 -15.63 24.75 29.66
C THR A 91 -14.19 25.25 29.60
N ASN A 92 -13.57 25.39 30.76
CA ASN A 92 -12.40 26.23 31.08
C ASN A 92 -11.10 26.06 30.25
N SER A 93 -11.10 25.27 29.24
CA SER A 93 -10.10 25.34 28.20
C SER A 93 -10.66 24.83 26.87
N ALA A 94 -11.10 25.76 26.02
CA ALA A 94 -11.38 25.49 24.63
C ALA A 94 -10.21 24.77 23.94
N ALA A 95 -8.98 25.05 24.41
CA ALA A 95 -7.77 24.37 23.94
C ALA A 95 -7.65 22.92 24.38
N ASP A 96 -8.10 22.56 25.60
CA ASP A 96 -8.07 21.18 26.07
C ASP A 96 -9.16 20.37 25.40
N LEU A 97 -10.34 20.93 25.26
CA LEU A 97 -11.45 20.30 24.53
C LEU A 97 -11.09 20.14 23.04
N TYR A 98 -10.45 21.12 22.42
CA TYR A 98 -9.95 21.01 21.04
C TYR A 98 -8.94 19.85 20.90
N ARG A 99 -7.97 19.75 21.82
CA ARG A 99 -7.02 18.65 21.84
C ARG A 99 -7.68 17.28 22.06
N GLU A 100 -8.67 17.25 22.95
CA GLU A 100 -9.46 16.05 23.24
C GLU A 100 -10.22 15.58 21.97
N ILE A 101 -10.89 16.51 21.28
CA ILE A 101 -11.64 16.24 20.07
C ILE A 101 -10.72 15.91 18.89
N SER A 102 -9.65 16.68 18.70
CA SER A 102 -8.74 16.48 17.58
C SER A 102 -7.96 15.17 17.66
N GLY A 103 -7.87 14.57 18.86
CA GLY A 103 -7.25 13.26 19.05
C GLY A 103 -5.84 13.13 18.46
N GLY A 104 -5.15 14.26 18.26
CA GLY A 104 -3.84 14.30 17.64
C GLY A 104 -3.78 14.90 16.24
N GLY A 105 -4.80 15.65 15.80
CA GLY A 105 -4.74 16.47 14.59
C GLY A 105 -5.64 16.07 13.44
N ASN A 106 -6.74 15.34 13.71
CA ASN A 106 -7.73 15.05 12.69
C ASN A 106 -8.79 16.16 12.59
N ASP A 107 -8.50 17.18 11.80
CA ASP A 107 -9.43 18.31 11.60
C ASP A 107 -10.75 17.90 10.95
N SER A 108 -10.77 16.86 10.14
CA SER A 108 -12.00 16.30 9.55
C SER A 108 -12.92 15.77 10.63
N HIS A 109 -12.40 15.06 11.63
CA HIS A 109 -13.17 14.55 12.76
C HIS A 109 -13.72 15.70 13.63
N VAL A 110 -12.89 16.68 13.95
CA VAL A 110 -13.30 17.88 14.67
C VAL A 110 -14.45 18.59 13.96
N THR A 111 -14.34 18.79 12.65
CA THR A 111 -15.37 19.40 11.82
C THR A 111 -16.69 18.61 11.89
N GLN A 112 -16.64 17.29 11.76
CA GLN A 112 -17.84 16.44 11.87
C GLN A 112 -18.50 16.57 13.23
N VAL A 113 -17.74 16.57 14.32
CA VAL A 113 -18.28 16.75 15.68
C VAL A 113 -18.94 18.12 15.85
N LEU A 114 -18.27 19.20 15.42
CA LEU A 114 -18.75 20.57 15.54
C LEU A 114 -20.04 20.82 14.75
N PHE A 115 -20.15 20.31 13.55
CA PHE A 115 -21.34 20.47 12.70
C PHE A 115 -22.42 19.39 12.96
N GLY A 116 -22.15 18.45 13.84
CA GLY A 116 -23.12 17.38 14.19
C GLY A 116 -23.30 16.36 13.08
N GLY A 117 -22.26 16.14 12.26
CA GLY A 117 -22.22 15.10 11.26
C GLY A 117 -21.99 13.71 11.88
N GLY A 118 -22.13 12.68 11.05
CA GLY A 118 -21.75 11.30 11.42
C GLY A 118 -20.24 11.09 11.43
N PRO A 119 -19.77 9.85 11.61
CA PRO A 119 -18.35 9.52 11.51
C PRO A 119 -17.75 9.98 10.19
N ALA A 120 -16.57 10.61 10.25
CA ALA A 120 -15.86 11.02 9.03
C ALA A 120 -15.30 9.79 8.30
N PHE A 121 -15.39 9.77 6.97
CA PHE A 121 -14.73 8.76 6.14
C PHE A 121 -13.23 9.03 6.02
N THR A 122 -12.54 8.99 7.16
CA THR A 122 -11.09 9.18 7.28
C THR A 122 -10.53 8.13 8.23
N ASN A 123 -9.20 7.96 8.22
CA ASN A 123 -8.54 7.30 9.35
C ASN A 123 -8.38 8.26 10.54
N SER A 124 -7.77 7.82 11.63
CA SER A 124 -7.54 8.63 12.83
C SER A 124 -6.58 9.82 12.62
N ALA A 125 -5.74 9.77 11.60
CA ALA A 125 -4.86 10.87 11.19
C ALA A 125 -5.52 11.88 10.23
N GLY A 126 -6.80 11.68 9.89
CA GLY A 126 -7.53 12.57 8.97
C GLY A 126 -7.31 12.30 7.49
N VAL A 127 -6.64 11.20 7.14
CA VAL A 127 -6.47 10.80 5.74
C VAL A 127 -7.81 10.30 5.21
N PRO A 128 -8.36 10.90 4.15
CA PRO A 128 -9.65 10.48 3.59
C PRO A 128 -9.60 9.04 3.08
N TRP A 129 -10.71 8.32 3.26
CA TRP A 129 -10.87 7.02 2.63
C TRP A 129 -10.74 7.14 1.11
N SER A 130 -10.13 6.15 0.52
CA SER A 130 -9.90 6.10 -0.91
C SER A 130 -10.12 4.69 -1.45
N ALA A 131 -10.62 4.60 -2.68
CA ALA A 131 -10.72 3.33 -3.42
C ALA A 131 -9.36 2.64 -3.62
N ALA A 132 -8.24 3.34 -3.41
CA ALA A 132 -6.91 2.74 -3.37
C ALA A 132 -6.72 1.72 -2.22
N TYR A 133 -7.62 1.70 -1.23
CA TYR A 133 -7.65 0.68 -0.18
C TYR A 133 -8.32 -0.64 -0.63
N VAL A 134 -8.99 -0.62 -1.77
CA VAL A 134 -9.67 -1.78 -2.35
C VAL A 134 -8.66 -2.58 -3.16
N ASP A 135 -8.06 -3.56 -2.50
CA ASP A 135 -7.01 -4.39 -3.08
C ASP A 135 -7.64 -5.62 -3.74
N THR A 136 -7.79 -5.56 -5.07
CA THR A 136 -8.37 -6.63 -5.90
C THR A 136 -7.69 -6.63 -7.28
N ILE A 137 -7.46 -7.81 -7.83
CA ILE A 137 -6.85 -8.00 -9.14
C ILE A 137 -7.65 -8.95 -10.04
N GLY A 138 -8.69 -9.61 -9.50
CA GLY A 138 -9.52 -10.56 -10.24
C GLY A 138 -8.87 -11.93 -10.47
N GLU A 139 -7.85 -12.29 -9.67
CA GLU A 139 -7.27 -13.62 -9.63
C GLU A 139 -7.53 -14.23 -8.24
N PRO A 140 -8.36 -15.30 -8.15
CA PRO A 140 -8.87 -15.77 -6.85
C PRO A 140 -7.79 -16.11 -5.83
N THR A 141 -6.66 -16.68 -6.25
CA THR A 141 -5.61 -17.08 -5.30
C THR A 141 -4.82 -15.88 -4.79
N ALA A 142 -4.69 -14.80 -5.58
CA ALA A 142 -4.08 -13.54 -5.16
C ALA A 142 -5.03 -12.75 -4.26
N ASP A 143 -6.28 -12.62 -4.67
CA ASP A 143 -7.30 -11.87 -3.94
C ASP A 143 -7.58 -12.49 -2.57
N LEU A 144 -7.70 -13.82 -2.47
CA LEU A 144 -7.87 -14.50 -1.18
C LEU A 144 -6.67 -14.29 -0.23
N ARG A 145 -5.43 -14.24 -0.74
CA ARG A 145 -4.26 -13.90 0.10
C ARG A 145 -4.30 -12.47 0.60
N SER A 146 -4.75 -11.54 -0.24
CA SER A 146 -4.97 -10.15 0.17
C SER A 146 -6.05 -10.07 1.26
N ASN A 147 -7.14 -10.82 1.13
CA ASN A 147 -8.21 -10.88 2.11
C ASN A 147 -7.72 -11.43 3.45
N ILE A 148 -7.03 -12.58 3.46
CA ILE A 148 -6.42 -13.16 4.67
C ILE A 148 -5.50 -12.13 5.37
N ALA A 149 -4.69 -11.40 4.61
CA ALA A 149 -3.82 -10.38 5.16
C ALA A 149 -4.60 -9.16 5.69
N ALA A 150 -5.72 -8.79 5.07
CA ALA A 150 -6.58 -7.71 5.52
C ALA A 150 -7.22 -8.04 6.88
N GLU A 151 -7.85 -9.21 7.01
CA GLU A 151 -8.47 -9.69 8.25
C GLU A 151 -7.46 -9.78 9.39
N ALA A 152 -6.28 -10.34 9.11
CA ALA A 152 -5.22 -10.42 10.10
C ALA A 152 -4.79 -9.04 10.62
N ARG A 153 -4.72 -8.03 9.75
CA ARG A 153 -4.39 -6.65 10.14
C ARG A 153 -5.54 -5.96 10.88
N ALA A 154 -6.78 -6.14 10.43
CA ALA A 154 -7.97 -5.62 11.10
C ALA A 154 -8.07 -6.18 12.55
N LYS A 155 -7.87 -7.48 12.71
CA LYS A 155 -7.79 -8.14 14.03
C LYS A 155 -6.78 -7.46 14.96
N ILE A 156 -5.58 -7.14 14.48
CA ILE A 156 -4.54 -6.49 15.27
C ILE A 156 -4.92 -5.04 15.62
N VAL A 157 -5.58 -4.32 14.72
CA VAL A 157 -6.09 -2.97 15.03
C VAL A 157 -7.14 -3.02 16.13
N TYR A 158 -8.10 -3.96 16.05
CA TYR A 158 -9.08 -4.16 17.13
C TYR A 158 -8.43 -4.44 18.48
N GLU A 159 -7.45 -5.33 18.52
CA GLU A 159 -6.71 -5.65 19.75
C GLU A 159 -6.05 -4.40 20.37
N ARG A 160 -5.46 -3.54 19.54
CA ARG A 160 -4.85 -2.28 19.96
C ARG A 160 -5.90 -1.29 20.46
N LEU A 161 -7.03 -1.15 19.78
CA LEU A 161 -8.12 -0.27 20.19
C LEU A 161 -8.75 -0.72 21.52
N ILE A 162 -8.93 -2.02 21.76
CA ILE A 162 -9.37 -2.57 23.04
C ILE A 162 -8.44 -2.14 24.19
N ASN A 163 -7.15 -2.06 23.92
CA ASN A 163 -6.16 -1.63 24.91
C ASN A 163 -6.11 -0.10 25.12
N CYS A 164 -6.75 0.69 24.24
CA CYS A 164 -6.79 2.15 24.36
C CYS A 164 -7.98 2.66 25.21
N THR A 165 -8.85 1.79 25.69
CA THR A 165 -10.03 2.20 26.46
C THR A 165 -10.24 1.32 27.70
N ASN A 166 -10.93 1.87 28.71
CA ASN A 166 -11.45 1.12 29.85
C ASN A 166 -12.97 1.00 29.81
N ASP A 167 -13.64 1.59 28.83
CA ASP A 167 -15.10 1.47 28.66
C ASP A 167 -15.46 0.01 28.38
N PRO A 168 -16.23 -0.65 29.27
CA PRO A 168 -16.51 -2.08 29.16
C PRO A 168 -17.39 -2.39 27.94
N GLY A 169 -18.34 -1.52 27.62
CA GLY A 169 -19.25 -1.71 26.50
C GLY A 169 -18.54 -1.57 25.15
N VAL A 170 -17.61 -0.63 25.05
CA VAL A 170 -16.74 -0.49 23.87
C VAL A 170 -15.85 -1.72 23.71
N LYS A 171 -15.19 -2.16 24.79
CA LYS A 171 -14.33 -3.38 24.77
C LYS A 171 -15.11 -4.62 24.32
N GLU A 172 -16.33 -4.78 24.83
CA GLU A 172 -17.20 -5.93 24.50
C GLU A 172 -17.53 -5.94 23.01
N ALA A 173 -17.95 -4.80 22.45
CA ALA A 173 -18.28 -4.68 21.03
C ALA A 173 -17.04 -4.92 20.13
N LEU A 174 -15.91 -4.29 20.44
CA LEU A 174 -14.66 -4.50 19.71
C LEU A 174 -14.16 -5.94 19.82
N GLY A 175 -14.34 -6.60 20.96
CA GLY A 175 -14.00 -8.00 21.16
C GLY A 175 -14.83 -8.93 20.29
N PHE A 176 -16.12 -8.62 20.11
CA PHE A 176 -16.99 -9.33 19.18
C PHE A 176 -16.48 -9.17 17.74
N LEU A 177 -16.27 -7.94 17.27
CA LEU A 177 -15.79 -7.66 15.92
C LEU A 177 -14.45 -8.36 15.68
N MET A 178 -13.47 -8.21 16.57
CA MET A 178 -12.18 -8.90 16.50
C MET A 178 -12.31 -10.42 16.28
N THR A 179 -13.31 -11.03 16.91
CA THR A 179 -13.59 -12.47 16.75
C THR A 179 -14.16 -12.79 15.37
N ARG A 180 -14.92 -11.88 14.77
CA ARG A 180 -15.44 -12.05 13.42
C ARG A 180 -14.32 -12.00 12.38
N GLU A 181 -13.36 -11.09 12.53
CA GLU A 181 -12.16 -11.05 11.66
C GLU A 181 -11.41 -12.38 11.64
N ILE A 182 -11.30 -13.06 12.78
CA ILE A 182 -10.70 -14.39 12.85
C ILE A 182 -11.53 -15.41 12.07
N ALA A 183 -12.84 -15.34 12.13
CA ALA A 183 -13.73 -16.25 11.40
C ALA A 183 -13.66 -16.01 9.89
N HIS A 184 -13.65 -14.76 9.45
CA HIS A 184 -13.49 -14.37 8.05
C HIS A 184 -12.15 -14.84 7.50
N GLN A 185 -11.05 -14.58 8.22
CA GLN A 185 -9.72 -15.08 7.85
C GLN A 185 -9.73 -16.59 7.62
N GLN A 186 -10.30 -17.36 8.56
CA GLN A 186 -10.37 -18.83 8.43
C GLN A 186 -11.19 -19.26 7.22
N SER A 187 -12.26 -18.55 6.88
CA SER A 187 -13.08 -18.81 5.70
C SER A 187 -12.28 -18.60 4.41
N PHE A 188 -11.55 -17.49 4.31
CA PHE A 188 -10.67 -17.19 3.18
C PHE A 188 -9.50 -18.18 3.06
N GLU A 189 -8.91 -18.61 4.16
CA GLU A 189 -7.87 -19.64 4.17
C GLU A 189 -8.39 -20.98 3.60
N LYS A 190 -9.57 -21.42 4.04
CA LYS A 190 -10.19 -22.64 3.51
C LYS A 190 -10.53 -22.52 2.03
N ALA A 191 -11.05 -21.36 1.61
CA ALA A 191 -11.32 -21.08 0.21
C ALA A 191 -10.05 -21.12 -0.64
N LEU A 192 -8.96 -20.48 -0.17
CA LEU A 192 -7.66 -20.50 -0.85
C LEU A 192 -7.13 -21.92 -1.02
N TYR A 193 -7.14 -22.71 0.05
CA TYR A 193 -6.61 -24.07 0.00
C TYR A 193 -7.49 -25.06 -0.78
N SER A 194 -8.72 -24.71 -1.08
CA SER A 194 -9.59 -25.49 -1.98
C SER A 194 -9.21 -25.34 -3.46
N ILE A 195 -8.45 -24.30 -3.83
CA ILE A 195 -8.00 -24.05 -5.19
C ILE A 195 -6.70 -24.84 -5.43
N GLN A 196 -6.68 -25.69 -6.47
CA GLN A 196 -5.52 -26.48 -6.82
C GLN A 196 -5.28 -26.44 -8.34
N PRO A 197 -4.08 -26.10 -8.80
CA PRO A 197 -2.94 -25.58 -8.05
C PRO A 197 -3.13 -24.11 -7.64
N ASN A 198 -2.57 -23.69 -6.52
CA ASN A 198 -2.62 -22.28 -6.11
C ASN A 198 -1.25 -21.60 -6.21
N PHE A 199 -1.26 -20.28 -6.34
CA PHE A 199 -0.05 -19.48 -6.41
C PHE A 199 0.74 -19.55 -5.07
N PRO A 200 2.09 -19.50 -5.07
CA PRO A 200 2.94 -19.42 -6.26
C PRO A 200 3.19 -20.76 -6.95
N VAL A 201 3.07 -21.90 -6.24
CA VAL A 201 3.35 -23.24 -6.76
C VAL A 201 2.20 -23.70 -7.63
N GLY A 202 2.48 -23.99 -8.89
CA GLY A 202 1.50 -24.49 -9.84
C GLY A 202 0.84 -23.42 -10.73
N LYS A 203 1.06 -22.15 -10.49
CA LYS A 203 0.81 -21.08 -11.46
C LYS A 203 2.07 -20.88 -12.32
N LEU A 204 1.94 -20.18 -13.42
CA LEU A 204 2.93 -20.05 -14.48
C LEU A 204 4.28 -19.44 -14.02
N PRO A 205 5.26 -20.20 -13.56
CA PRO A 205 6.60 -19.66 -13.34
C PRO A 205 7.28 -19.49 -14.71
N GLY A 206 7.78 -18.29 -14.98
CA GLY A 206 8.50 -18.00 -16.23
C GLY A 206 9.80 -18.77 -16.34
N MET A 207 10.51 -18.96 -15.22
CA MET A 207 11.76 -19.69 -15.08
C MET A 207 11.66 -20.58 -13.83
N PRO A 208 11.17 -21.83 -13.98
CA PRO A 208 10.90 -22.74 -12.87
C PRO A 208 12.12 -23.04 -11.99
N GLU A 209 13.32 -23.02 -12.56
CA GLU A 209 14.60 -23.24 -11.89
C GLU A 209 14.90 -22.24 -10.78
N PHE A 210 14.31 -21.04 -10.85
CA PHE A 210 14.47 -20.00 -9.83
C PHE A 210 13.35 -19.96 -8.78
N THR A 211 12.33 -20.80 -8.92
CA THR A 211 11.16 -20.76 -8.02
C THR A 211 11.54 -21.02 -6.56
N ASN A 212 12.51 -21.89 -6.33
CA ASN A 212 12.97 -22.29 -5.01
C ASN A 212 14.40 -21.83 -4.73
N VAL A 213 14.84 -20.74 -5.34
CA VAL A 213 16.12 -20.12 -5.05
C VAL A 213 15.89 -18.89 -4.17
N TYR A 214 16.59 -18.82 -3.06
CA TYR A 214 16.66 -17.63 -2.22
C TYR A 214 17.97 -16.91 -2.49
N PHE A 215 17.89 -15.69 -2.98
CA PHE A 215 19.06 -14.85 -3.20
C PHE A 215 19.33 -13.98 -1.98
N ASN A 216 20.52 -14.10 -1.41
CA ASN A 216 21.01 -13.13 -0.44
C ASN A 216 21.52 -11.89 -1.17
N MET A 217 20.69 -10.84 -1.21
CA MET A 217 21.01 -9.58 -1.89
C MET A 217 21.57 -8.52 -0.94
N SER A 218 21.74 -8.85 0.34
CA SER A 218 22.32 -7.96 1.35
C SER A 218 23.79 -8.29 1.52
N SER A 219 24.66 -7.28 1.49
CA SER A 219 26.09 -7.43 1.79
C SER A 219 26.35 -7.10 3.26
N GLY A 220 27.28 -7.85 3.87
CA GLY A 220 27.71 -7.66 5.26
C GLY A 220 27.68 -8.95 6.07
N GLU A 221 28.02 -8.84 7.34
CA GLU A 221 28.02 -9.95 8.28
C GLU A 221 26.62 -10.15 8.88
N GLY A 222 26.28 -11.38 9.27
CA GLY A 222 25.09 -11.67 10.06
C GLY A 222 23.95 -12.35 9.29
N ASP A 223 24.26 -13.12 8.25
CA ASP A 223 23.27 -13.92 7.50
C ASP A 223 22.59 -14.94 8.41
N LEU A 224 21.26 -14.84 8.51
CA LEU A 224 20.44 -15.76 9.29
C LEU A 224 19.67 -16.71 8.37
N ARG A 225 19.66 -17.99 8.75
CA ARG A 225 18.95 -19.04 8.05
C ARG A 225 17.69 -19.43 8.83
N GLY A 226 16.61 -19.72 8.09
CA GLY A 226 15.35 -20.18 8.66
C GLY A 226 14.54 -20.96 7.63
N PRO A 227 13.33 -21.41 7.96
CA PRO A 227 12.49 -22.17 7.05
C PRO A 227 12.19 -21.46 5.72
N TRP A 228 12.36 -20.16 5.66
CA TRP A 228 12.09 -19.30 4.50
C TRP A 228 13.24 -19.22 3.50
N ASN A 229 14.45 -19.67 3.85
CA ASN A 229 15.64 -19.49 3.02
C ASN A 229 16.64 -20.65 3.15
N ASN A 230 16.21 -21.85 3.52
CA ASN A 230 17.09 -22.99 3.75
C ASN A 230 16.57 -24.29 3.13
N GLU A 231 17.48 -25.26 2.94
CA GLU A 231 17.15 -26.61 2.53
C GLU A 231 16.14 -27.29 3.51
N PRO A 232 15.29 -28.20 3.02
CA PRO A 232 15.21 -28.68 1.63
C PRO A 232 14.32 -27.82 0.71
N THR A 233 13.71 -26.73 1.21
CA THR A 233 12.73 -25.94 0.46
C THR A 233 13.39 -24.95 -0.50
N PHE A 234 14.49 -24.31 -0.07
CA PHE A 234 15.17 -23.29 -0.85
C PHE A 234 16.66 -23.61 -1.01
N GLU A 235 17.16 -23.45 -2.23
CA GLU A 235 18.59 -23.30 -2.52
C GLU A 235 18.99 -21.85 -2.19
N TYR A 236 19.98 -21.68 -1.33
CA TYR A 236 20.47 -20.36 -0.97
C TYR A 236 21.66 -19.99 -1.85
N ARG A 237 21.58 -18.82 -2.50
CA ARG A 237 22.66 -18.25 -3.31
C ARG A 237 23.01 -16.85 -2.84
N GLU A 238 24.30 -16.52 -2.91
CA GLU A 238 24.75 -15.14 -2.81
C GLU A 238 24.31 -14.37 -4.07
N GLY A 239 23.93 -13.09 -3.89
CA GLY A 239 23.35 -12.27 -4.95
C GLY A 239 24.31 -11.75 -6.01
N GLU A 240 25.26 -12.56 -6.44
CA GLU A 240 26.24 -12.21 -7.46
C GLU A 240 26.79 -13.44 -8.17
N PRO A 241 27.16 -13.30 -9.41
CA PRO A 241 26.97 -12.29 -10.47
C PRO A 241 25.58 -12.34 -11.09
N ALA A 242 25.40 -11.78 -12.32
CA ALA A 242 24.14 -11.94 -13.07
C ALA A 242 23.74 -13.41 -13.19
N VAL A 243 22.48 -13.72 -12.86
CA VAL A 243 21.97 -15.10 -12.74
C VAL A 243 22.01 -15.89 -14.05
N ASP A 244 21.96 -15.20 -15.20
CA ASP A 244 22.06 -15.77 -16.55
C ASP A 244 23.48 -16.00 -17.03
N GLY A 245 24.48 -15.67 -16.20
CA GLY A 245 25.90 -15.72 -16.55
C GLY A 245 26.36 -14.61 -17.49
N GLY A 246 25.51 -13.61 -17.74
CA GLY A 246 25.84 -12.43 -18.53
C GLY A 246 26.68 -11.42 -17.75
N ASP A 247 26.94 -10.27 -18.37
CA ASP A 247 27.68 -9.15 -17.77
C ASP A 247 26.84 -8.23 -16.88
N GLY A 248 25.54 -8.51 -16.75
CA GLY A 248 24.59 -7.71 -15.97
C GLY A 248 24.29 -6.32 -16.55
N LEU A 249 24.67 -6.04 -17.78
CA LEU A 249 24.48 -4.75 -18.41
C LEU A 249 23.20 -4.71 -19.24
N ALA A 250 22.49 -3.61 -19.15
CA ALA A 250 21.37 -3.34 -20.05
C ALA A 250 21.91 -2.84 -21.40
N THR A 251 21.49 -3.51 -22.48
CA THR A 251 21.82 -3.09 -23.85
C THR A 251 20.54 -2.65 -24.56
N VAL A 252 20.63 -1.53 -25.29
CA VAL A 252 19.55 -1.03 -26.13
C VAL A 252 20.06 -0.93 -27.55
N ASP A 253 19.43 -1.64 -28.49
CA ASP A 253 19.68 -1.46 -29.90
C ASP A 253 19.01 -0.17 -30.37
N VAL A 254 19.79 0.81 -30.77
CA VAL A 254 19.32 2.11 -31.27
C VAL A 254 19.68 2.21 -32.76
N ASP A 255 18.76 2.66 -33.58
CA ASP A 255 19.07 2.96 -34.97
C ASP A 255 20.08 4.13 -35.09
N GLU A 256 20.81 4.17 -36.21
CA GLU A 256 21.91 5.10 -36.41
C GLU A 256 21.51 6.58 -36.25
N LYS A 257 20.29 6.94 -36.70
CA LYS A 257 19.76 8.30 -36.59
C LYS A 257 19.44 8.67 -35.14
N SER A 258 18.87 7.74 -34.38
CA SER A 258 18.60 7.92 -32.95
C SER A 258 19.89 7.98 -32.16
N LEU A 259 20.88 7.17 -32.50
CA LEU A 259 22.21 7.21 -31.89
C LEU A 259 22.91 8.56 -32.12
N GLU A 260 22.84 9.11 -33.36
CA GLU A 260 23.33 10.45 -33.63
C GLU A 260 22.66 11.55 -32.79
N LEU A 261 21.35 11.45 -32.61
CA LEU A 261 20.59 12.40 -31.79
C LEU A 261 21.00 12.32 -30.31
N VAL A 262 21.12 11.11 -29.76
CA VAL A 262 21.59 10.88 -28.39
C VAL A 262 23.00 11.41 -28.20
N ASN A 263 23.92 11.11 -29.10
CA ASN A 263 25.31 11.56 -29.04
C ASN A 263 25.40 13.10 -29.16
N ARG A 264 24.57 13.71 -30.00
CA ARG A 264 24.51 15.17 -30.15
C ARG A 264 23.94 15.83 -28.88
N ALA A 265 22.93 15.24 -28.27
CA ALA A 265 22.42 15.71 -26.99
C ALA A 265 23.46 15.56 -25.86
N ALA A 266 24.09 14.40 -25.76
CA ALA A 266 25.16 14.14 -24.78
C ALA A 266 26.32 15.09 -24.92
N THR A 267 26.74 15.37 -26.17
CA THR A 267 27.83 16.32 -26.47
C THR A 267 27.46 17.73 -26.06
N ARG A 268 26.21 18.16 -26.30
CA ARG A 268 25.69 19.47 -25.81
C ARG A 268 25.72 19.59 -24.31
N LEU A 269 25.25 18.56 -23.60
CA LEU A 269 25.23 18.53 -22.14
C LEU A 269 26.62 18.48 -21.50
N GLN A 270 27.61 17.87 -22.17
CA GLN A 270 28.96 17.72 -21.66
C GLN A 270 29.90 18.87 -22.05
N SER A 271 29.71 19.49 -23.24
CA SER A 271 30.63 20.45 -23.80
C SER A 271 30.34 21.91 -23.49
N ASP A 272 29.20 22.23 -22.97
CA ASP A 272 28.86 23.61 -22.63
C ASP A 272 28.27 23.77 -21.21
N PRO A 273 29.14 23.90 -20.20
CA PRO A 273 28.71 24.17 -18.83
C PRO A 273 28.04 25.55 -18.65
N LYS A 274 27.98 26.34 -19.72
CA LYS A 274 27.36 27.67 -19.72
C LYS A 274 25.95 27.66 -20.29
N SER A 275 25.44 26.54 -20.74
CA SER A 275 24.06 26.43 -21.24
C SER A 275 23.14 25.81 -20.19
N ASP A 276 21.92 26.32 -20.11
CA ASP A 276 20.86 25.73 -19.32
C ASP A 276 20.49 24.34 -19.88
N PRO A 277 20.55 23.27 -19.07
CA PRO A 277 20.32 21.91 -19.56
C PRO A 277 18.89 21.64 -19.99
N VAL A 278 17.92 22.48 -19.59
CA VAL A 278 16.50 22.33 -19.89
C VAL A 278 16.11 23.14 -21.12
N THR A 279 16.54 24.38 -21.20
CA THR A 279 16.12 25.31 -22.25
C THR A 279 17.16 25.43 -23.38
N GLY A 280 18.39 25.01 -23.16
CA GLY A 280 19.52 25.22 -24.06
C GLY A 280 19.97 26.69 -24.16
N ALA A 281 19.44 27.56 -23.30
CA ALA A 281 19.83 28.96 -23.25
C ALA A 281 21.22 29.11 -22.62
N MET A 282 22.02 30.02 -23.16
CA MET A 282 23.34 30.31 -22.58
C MET A 282 23.16 30.92 -21.18
N LEU A 283 23.73 30.28 -20.17
CA LEU A 283 23.75 30.80 -18.80
C LEU A 283 24.73 31.96 -18.74
N GLY A 284 24.18 33.16 -18.87
CA GLY A 284 24.80 34.42 -18.46
C GLY A 284 26.20 34.71 -18.96
N MET A 285 26.31 35.37 -20.11
CA MET A 285 27.33 36.37 -20.29
C MET A 285 26.75 37.70 -19.86
N GLU A 286 26.67 37.95 -18.58
CA GLU A 286 26.67 39.33 -18.11
C GLU A 286 28.11 39.83 -18.15
N ASN A 287 28.29 40.95 -18.80
CA ASN A 287 29.51 41.72 -18.84
C ASN A 287 30.08 41.93 -17.44
N GLY A 288 31.20 41.32 -17.12
CA GLY A 288 31.88 41.66 -15.87
C GLY A 288 32.88 40.56 -15.45
N THR A 289 34.09 40.73 -15.88
CA THR A 289 35.30 40.20 -15.25
C THR A 289 35.15 39.69 -13.83
N HIS A 290 35.23 38.34 -13.67
CA HIS A 290 35.95 37.75 -12.56
C HIS A 290 36.51 36.38 -13.01
N GLY A 291 37.83 36.38 -13.19
CA GLY A 291 38.58 35.17 -13.49
C GLY A 291 38.54 34.18 -12.34
N LEU A 292 38.28 32.95 -12.69
CA LEU A 292 38.78 31.78 -11.95
C LEU A 292 39.57 30.93 -12.93
N SER A 293 40.88 31.17 -12.97
CA SER A 293 41.85 30.24 -13.49
C SER A 293 41.91 29.05 -12.53
N GLY A 294 41.52 27.91 -12.99
CA GLY A 294 41.66 26.65 -12.29
C GLY A 294 41.92 25.51 -13.27
N ASN A 295 43.19 25.23 -13.52
CA ASN A 295 43.64 23.98 -14.14
C ASN A 295 43.15 22.79 -13.28
N GLY A 296 42.04 22.19 -13.61
CA GLY A 296 41.58 20.94 -13.06
C GLY A 296 41.45 19.88 -14.16
N LYS A 297 42.36 18.93 -14.19
CA LYS A 297 42.23 17.70 -14.97
C LYS A 297 40.89 17.07 -14.61
N ALA A 298 40.03 16.90 -15.61
CA ALA A 298 38.79 16.15 -15.45
C ALA A 298 39.13 14.68 -15.11
N ALA A 299 38.86 14.30 -13.88
CA ALA A 299 38.77 12.91 -13.49
C ALA A 299 37.47 12.36 -14.05
N ALA A 300 37.56 11.33 -14.87
CA ALA A 300 36.39 10.60 -15.34
C ALA A 300 35.65 9.98 -14.13
N ALA A 301 34.50 10.54 -13.81
CA ALA A 301 33.60 9.93 -12.85
C ALA A 301 32.93 8.72 -13.53
N SER A 302 33.30 7.52 -13.10
CA SER A 302 32.60 6.29 -13.42
C SER A 302 31.20 6.34 -12.79
N SER A 303 30.18 6.47 -13.63
CA SER A 303 28.80 6.33 -13.21
C SER A 303 28.50 4.86 -12.93
N PRO A 304 27.83 4.50 -11.82
CA PRO A 304 27.52 3.10 -11.49
C PRO A 304 26.29 2.52 -12.22
N LEU A 305 25.78 3.16 -13.24
CA LEU A 305 24.72 2.64 -14.11
C LEU A 305 25.20 2.69 -15.57
N GLY A 306 25.93 1.64 -15.95
CA GLY A 306 26.45 1.50 -17.30
C GLY A 306 25.42 0.93 -18.26
N ALA A 307 24.60 1.79 -18.87
CA ALA A 307 23.93 1.41 -20.10
C ALA A 307 24.93 1.52 -21.27
N ARG A 308 25.30 0.41 -21.88
CA ARG A 308 26.14 0.37 -23.07
C ARG A 308 25.26 0.40 -24.31
N ILE A 309 25.33 1.47 -25.09
CA ILE A 309 24.64 1.58 -26.38
C ILE A 309 25.53 1.02 -27.46
N GLN A 310 25.13 -0.06 -28.14
CA GLN A 310 25.82 -0.62 -29.30
C GLN A 310 24.97 -0.46 -30.55
N ALA A 311 25.57 0.02 -31.62
CA ALA A 311 24.93 0.05 -32.94
C ALA A 311 25.13 -1.31 -33.64
N LYS A 312 24.05 -1.97 -34.05
CA LYS A 312 24.11 -3.15 -34.94
C LYS A 312 24.21 -2.70 -36.38
N SER A 313 25.32 -3.00 -37.04
CA SER A 313 25.39 -2.89 -38.48
C SER A 313 24.53 -4.02 -39.10
N GLN A 314 23.53 -3.68 -39.86
CA GLN A 314 22.77 -4.65 -40.64
C GLN A 314 23.67 -5.26 -41.72
N LYS A 315 24.09 -6.51 -41.54
CA LYS A 315 24.60 -7.33 -42.65
C LYS A 315 23.38 -7.78 -43.46
N SER A 316 23.33 -7.33 -44.72
CA SER A 316 22.38 -7.81 -45.71
C SER A 316 22.45 -9.33 -45.84
N PRO A 317 21.33 -10.04 -45.99
CA PRO A 317 21.36 -11.49 -46.19
C PRO A 317 21.96 -11.83 -47.56
N PRO A 318 22.70 -12.96 -47.67
CA PRO A 318 23.24 -13.38 -48.96
C PRO A 318 22.13 -13.78 -49.92
N SER A 319 22.21 -13.24 -51.13
CA SER A 319 21.32 -13.58 -52.24
C SER A 319 21.41 -15.06 -52.54
N ARG A 320 20.29 -15.76 -52.42
CA ARG A 320 20.12 -17.13 -53.00
C ARG A 320 20.20 -16.99 -54.50
N ARG A 321 21.26 -17.53 -55.12
CA ARG A 321 21.25 -17.90 -56.54
C ARG A 321 20.75 -19.31 -56.67
N SER A 322 19.80 -19.40 -57.56
CA SER A 322 19.26 -20.55 -58.33
C SER A 322 19.56 -21.96 -57.86
#